data_fb94f0436785e49f5593a9307a295aea
#
_entry.id   fb94f0436785e49f5593a9307a295aea
#
_cell.length_a   1.000
_cell.length_b   1.000
_cell.length_c   1.000
_cell.angle_alpha   90.00
_cell.angle_beta   90.00
_cell.angle_gamma   90.00
#
_symmetry.space_group_name_H-M   'P 1'
#
loop_
_entity.id
_entity.type
_entity.pdbx_description
1 polymer ?
#
loop_
_entity_poly.entity_id
_entity_poly.type
_entity_poly.pdbx_seq_one_letter_code
_entity_poly.pdbx_strand_id
1 'polypeptide(L)'
;MELTTLLNKFRTLFKSDSLRGRILQGGGVLTIGSFAENLLRFIRNIILARLLAPDAFGLMATIMAIAAAAEAFAEVGLTQSIIQNKKGADKEFLNVIWWFSTFRGTFLYIIVFFAAPFIADFLNKPEATLILRIALIVILLRGLISPKIYLLQKELKFTRWVLLTQSASILGIVAAITSAFYLRNVWALVLGYVAETFLIFLFSYIFYPHIPKLQINLSHAKDIMSFSRKVFGLPILMVLYSQVDNFVIGKVISLSTLGLYYLARSLSNMSTTIFSKISAVFLPAFSLIQDDKVKLKKSLLQLTEIIATLGLPFLTFLIVYARPILTLIYSPELNTIAIPFSICCIFSFLYLLSVLIMNVAFATGNPDQFRQASLVRTIVFLILLYPATKYFGLIGAALSALFSMCLAIIIQIRYLKILLNINVLEYSGFFVKGIKYSLIVLIPGIVVTTFVPLHKLSAVALGAFFCIMAWCFGLVNLIRYKKELI
;
A
#
# COMPACT_ATOMS: atom_id res chain seq x y z
N MET A 1 -27.16 -25.11 -11.79
CA MET A 1 -26.97 -26.05 -10.63
C MET A 1 -25.56 -25.99 -10.05
N GLU A 2 -24.52 -25.61 -10.80
CA GLU A 2 -23.12 -25.56 -10.28
C GLU A 2 -22.81 -24.33 -9.40
N LEU A 3 -23.42 -23.17 -9.64
CA LEU A 3 -23.11 -21.94 -8.89
C LEU A 3 -23.64 -22.02 -7.44
N THR A 4 -24.80 -22.60 -7.25
CA THR A 4 -25.40 -22.84 -5.91
C THR A 4 -24.63 -23.90 -5.14
N THR A 5 -24.09 -24.91 -5.80
CA THR A 5 -23.25 -25.96 -5.19
C THR A 5 -21.88 -25.42 -4.82
N LEU A 6 -21.28 -24.53 -5.65
CA LEU A 6 -20.04 -23.81 -5.33
C LEU A 6 -20.25 -22.82 -4.17
N LEU A 7 -21.33 -22.05 -4.19
CA LEU A 7 -21.68 -21.14 -3.08
C LEU A 7 -21.94 -21.87 -1.77
N ASN A 8 -22.60 -23.03 -1.82
CA ASN A 8 -22.81 -23.86 -0.62
C ASN A 8 -21.51 -24.51 -0.15
N LYS A 9 -20.63 -24.95 -1.04
CA LYS A 9 -19.29 -25.44 -0.69
C LYS A 9 -18.41 -24.33 -0.12
N PHE A 10 -18.48 -23.11 -0.65
CA PHE A 10 -17.87 -21.93 -0.06
C PHE A 10 -18.43 -21.63 1.34
N ARG A 11 -19.77 -21.66 1.48
CA ARG A 11 -20.44 -21.37 2.76
C ARG A 11 -20.13 -22.42 3.84
N THR A 12 -19.96 -23.68 3.49
CA THR A 12 -19.55 -24.73 4.42
C THR A 12 -18.05 -24.65 4.79
N LEU A 13 -17.18 -24.25 3.87
CA LEU A 13 -15.78 -23.95 4.14
C LEU A 13 -15.59 -22.75 5.08
N PHE A 14 -16.45 -21.73 4.96
CA PHE A 14 -16.47 -20.57 5.86
C PHE A 14 -17.09 -20.86 7.23
N LYS A 15 -17.87 -21.93 7.40
CA LYS A 15 -18.49 -22.30 8.68
C LYS A 15 -17.72 -23.39 9.47
N SER A 16 -16.65 -23.92 8.94
CA SER A 16 -15.92 -24.99 9.64
C SER A 16 -15.02 -24.42 10.74
N ASP A 17 -15.10 -24.94 11.94
CA ASP A 17 -14.17 -24.69 13.08
C ASP A 17 -12.75 -25.22 12.83
N SER A 18 -12.50 -25.79 11.67
CA SER A 18 -11.19 -26.23 11.22
C SER A 18 -10.20 -25.06 11.08
N LEU A 19 -8.91 -25.34 11.25
CA LEU A 19 -7.85 -24.35 11.04
C LEU A 19 -7.98 -23.67 9.66
N ARG A 20 -8.34 -24.42 8.61
CA ARG A 20 -8.58 -23.89 7.27
C ARG A 20 -9.77 -22.91 7.23
N GLY A 21 -10.85 -23.22 7.92
CA GLY A 21 -12.03 -22.34 8.03
C GLY A 21 -11.69 -21.02 8.72
N ARG A 22 -10.93 -21.07 9.84
CA ARG A 22 -10.47 -19.88 10.56
C ARG A 22 -9.52 -19.00 9.73
N ILE A 23 -8.63 -19.59 8.95
CA ILE A 23 -7.74 -18.86 8.04
C ILE A 23 -8.53 -18.17 6.92
N LEU A 24 -9.49 -18.88 6.30
CA LEU A 24 -10.31 -18.30 5.24
C LEU A 24 -11.23 -17.18 5.75
N GLN A 25 -11.90 -17.39 6.89
CA GLN A 25 -12.70 -16.36 7.55
C GLN A 25 -11.87 -15.16 7.93
N GLY A 26 -10.73 -15.39 8.60
CA GLY A 26 -9.84 -14.32 9.03
C GLY A 26 -9.25 -13.54 7.85
N GLY A 27 -8.81 -14.23 6.80
CA GLY A 27 -8.33 -13.60 5.57
C GLY A 27 -9.42 -12.79 4.86
N GLY A 28 -10.65 -13.29 4.82
CA GLY A 28 -11.80 -12.57 4.29
C GLY A 28 -12.10 -11.29 5.07
N VAL A 29 -12.16 -11.38 6.41
CA VAL A 29 -12.41 -10.24 7.29
C VAL A 29 -11.29 -9.18 7.16
N LEU A 30 -10.03 -9.60 7.13
CA LEU A 30 -8.89 -8.69 6.90
C LEU A 30 -8.98 -7.99 5.54
N THR A 31 -9.38 -8.73 4.50
CA THR A 31 -9.48 -8.17 3.15
C THR A 31 -10.61 -7.15 3.05
N ILE A 32 -11.81 -7.50 3.54
CA ILE A 32 -12.98 -6.61 3.55
C ILE A 32 -12.71 -5.40 4.44
N GLY A 33 -12.17 -5.61 5.64
CA GLY A 33 -11.81 -4.52 6.56
C GLY A 33 -10.80 -3.56 5.93
N SER A 34 -9.71 -4.07 5.36
CA SER A 34 -8.72 -3.23 4.69
C SER A 34 -9.28 -2.49 3.48
N PHE A 35 -10.19 -3.10 2.72
CA PHE A 35 -10.85 -2.45 1.60
C PHE A 35 -11.74 -1.30 2.08
N ALA A 36 -12.58 -1.55 3.09
CA ALA A 36 -13.43 -0.54 3.69
C ALA A 36 -12.60 0.64 4.26
N GLU A 37 -11.49 0.34 4.95
CA GLU A 37 -10.58 1.36 5.45
C GLU A 37 -9.99 2.22 4.33
N ASN A 38 -9.45 1.61 3.29
CA ASN A 38 -8.88 2.34 2.16
C ASN A 38 -9.93 3.21 1.46
N LEU A 39 -11.17 2.72 1.32
CA LEU A 39 -12.28 3.48 0.77
C LEU A 39 -12.62 4.68 1.66
N LEU A 40 -12.71 4.50 2.96
CA LEU A 40 -12.98 5.58 3.93
C LEU A 40 -11.86 6.62 3.93
N ARG A 41 -10.59 6.20 3.90
CA ARG A 41 -9.43 7.09 3.78
C ARG A 41 -9.45 7.87 2.45
N PHE A 42 -9.87 7.23 1.38
CA PHE A 42 -10.03 7.88 0.09
C PHE A 42 -11.15 8.93 0.12
N ILE A 43 -12.33 8.61 0.65
CA ILE A 43 -13.43 9.56 0.85
C ILE A 43 -12.97 10.73 1.72
N ARG A 44 -12.28 10.45 2.84
CA ARG A 44 -11.67 11.49 3.68
C ARG A 44 -10.77 12.42 2.85
N ASN A 45 -9.87 11.85 2.04
CA ASN A 45 -8.94 12.65 1.24
C ASN A 45 -9.66 13.53 0.21
N ILE A 46 -10.79 13.06 -0.35
CA ILE A 46 -11.64 13.88 -1.23
C ILE A 46 -12.22 15.08 -0.47
N ILE A 47 -12.81 14.84 0.70
CA ILE A 47 -13.42 15.89 1.53
C ILE A 47 -12.34 16.89 1.95
N LEU A 48 -11.22 16.41 2.47
CA LEU A 48 -10.15 17.26 2.96
C LEU A 48 -9.46 18.05 1.85
N ALA A 49 -9.30 17.49 0.64
CA ALA A 49 -8.68 18.18 -0.48
C ALA A 49 -9.53 19.34 -1.02
N ARG A 50 -10.81 19.40 -0.67
CA ARG A 50 -11.70 20.53 -0.99
C ARG A 50 -11.73 21.59 0.12
N LEU A 51 -11.28 21.26 1.33
CA LEU A 51 -11.30 22.14 2.49
C LEU A 51 -9.92 22.73 2.82
N LEU A 52 -8.85 22.03 2.47
CA LEU A 52 -7.47 22.35 2.86
C LEU A 52 -6.64 22.71 1.64
N ALA A 53 -5.69 23.62 1.82
CA ALA A 53 -4.70 23.94 0.81
C ALA A 53 -3.73 22.78 0.54
N PRO A 54 -3.19 22.62 -0.68
CA PRO A 54 -2.30 21.50 -1.04
C PRO A 54 -1.05 21.40 -0.17
N ASP A 55 -0.52 22.50 0.35
CA ASP A 55 0.67 22.50 1.21
C ASP A 55 0.46 21.77 2.54
N ALA A 56 -0.79 21.74 3.06
CA ALA A 56 -1.14 20.94 4.23
C ALA A 56 -0.94 19.43 3.98
N PHE A 57 -1.30 18.96 2.79
CA PHE A 57 -1.06 17.56 2.40
C PHE A 57 0.42 17.27 2.18
N GLY A 58 1.17 18.23 1.63
CA GLY A 58 2.63 18.11 1.45
C GLY A 58 3.36 17.97 2.79
N LEU A 59 3.03 18.84 3.76
CA LEU A 59 3.60 18.75 5.10
C LEU A 59 3.19 17.43 5.78
N MET A 60 1.93 17.01 5.65
CA MET A 60 1.48 15.74 6.19
C MET A 60 2.17 14.54 5.53
N ALA A 61 2.40 14.56 4.22
CA ALA A 61 3.17 13.52 3.53
C ALA A 61 4.60 13.39 4.08
N THR A 62 5.25 14.52 4.36
CA THR A 62 6.57 14.54 4.99
C THR A 62 6.52 13.99 6.43
N ILE A 63 5.52 14.38 7.22
CA ILE A 63 5.30 13.84 8.58
C ILE A 63 5.14 12.32 8.54
N MET A 64 4.31 11.81 7.63
CA MET A 64 4.09 10.37 7.47
C MET A 64 5.36 9.65 7.01
N ALA A 65 6.17 10.28 6.16
CA ALA A 65 7.45 9.73 5.73
C ALA A 65 8.46 9.61 6.88
N ILE A 66 8.53 10.63 7.76
CA ILE A 66 9.37 10.60 8.97
C ILE A 66 8.90 9.52 9.94
N ALA A 67 7.58 9.44 10.17
CA ALA A 67 7.01 8.41 11.04
C ALA A 67 7.29 7.00 10.49
N ALA A 68 7.12 6.79 9.17
CA ALA A 68 7.42 5.52 8.52
C ALA A 68 8.91 5.17 8.60
N ALA A 69 9.81 6.15 8.44
CA ALA A 69 11.24 5.95 8.62
C ALA A 69 11.57 5.53 10.07
N ALA A 70 11.03 6.26 11.06
CA ALA A 70 11.21 5.90 12.46
C ALA A 70 10.68 4.49 12.76
N GLU A 71 9.55 4.10 12.20
CA GLU A 71 8.99 2.75 12.34
C GLU A 71 9.87 1.69 11.71
N ALA A 72 10.41 1.91 10.52
CA ALA A 72 11.29 0.95 9.87
C ALA A 72 12.54 0.64 10.72
N PHE A 73 13.07 1.65 11.44
CA PHE A 73 14.12 1.42 12.44
C PHE A 73 13.58 0.79 13.73
N ALA A 74 12.30 0.95 13.98
CA ALA A 74 11.62 0.61 15.20
C ALA A 74 11.00 -0.79 15.21
N GLU A 75 10.29 -1.18 14.15
CA GLU A 75 9.53 -2.44 14.07
C GLU A 75 10.37 -3.66 13.71
N VAL A 76 11.69 -3.62 13.89
CA VAL A 76 12.56 -4.73 13.49
C VAL A 76 12.17 -6.03 14.22
N GLY A 77 11.05 -6.61 13.76
CA GLY A 77 10.64 -7.97 14.14
C GLY A 77 9.97 -8.13 15.50
N LEU A 78 9.62 -7.06 16.26
CA LEU A 78 9.01 -7.24 17.59
C LEU A 78 7.62 -7.90 17.50
N THR A 79 6.75 -7.40 16.62
CA THR A 79 5.43 -8.01 16.39
C THR A 79 5.55 -9.42 15.84
N GLN A 80 6.46 -9.63 14.88
CA GLN A 80 6.72 -10.94 14.30
C GLN A 80 7.28 -11.91 15.33
N SER A 81 8.09 -11.45 16.30
CA SER A 81 8.62 -12.29 17.37
C SER A 81 7.51 -12.81 18.30
N ILE A 82 6.47 -12.01 18.61
CA ILE A 82 5.30 -12.47 19.35
C ILE A 82 4.60 -13.62 18.60
N ILE A 83 4.43 -13.45 17.29
CA ILE A 83 3.68 -14.41 16.46
C ILE A 83 4.47 -15.70 16.29
N GLN A 84 5.78 -15.63 16.00
CA GLN A 84 6.61 -16.79 15.69
C GLN A 84 7.10 -17.56 16.93
N ASN A 85 7.40 -16.87 18.04
CA ASN A 85 7.96 -17.49 19.21
C ASN A 85 6.89 -18.33 19.93
N LYS A 86 7.20 -19.58 20.29
CA LYS A 86 6.30 -20.44 21.07
C LYS A 86 5.90 -19.77 22.40
N LYS A 87 6.83 -19.07 23.04
CA LYS A 87 6.65 -18.33 24.30
C LYS A 87 6.06 -16.92 24.10
N GLY A 88 5.67 -16.54 22.87
CA GLY A 88 5.18 -15.20 22.57
C GLY A 88 3.90 -14.77 23.32
N ALA A 89 3.17 -15.72 23.94
CA ALA A 89 2.03 -15.46 24.81
C ALA A 89 2.40 -15.34 26.31
N ASP A 90 3.63 -15.66 26.69
CA ASP A 90 4.07 -15.62 28.08
C ASP A 90 4.12 -14.18 28.58
N LYS A 91 3.67 -13.96 29.80
CA LYS A 91 3.63 -12.61 30.42
C LYS A 91 5.02 -11.97 30.46
N GLU A 92 6.06 -12.74 30.75
CA GLU A 92 7.45 -12.25 30.80
C GLU A 92 7.93 -11.81 29.42
N PHE A 93 7.63 -12.60 28.38
CA PHE A 93 8.00 -12.27 27.02
C PHE A 93 7.30 -10.99 26.53
N LEU A 94 6.00 -10.86 26.79
CA LEU A 94 5.22 -9.66 26.47
C LEU A 94 5.74 -8.44 27.25
N ASN A 95 6.18 -8.63 28.50
CA ASN A 95 6.75 -7.58 29.31
C ASN A 95 8.07 -7.04 28.73
N VAL A 96 8.96 -7.92 28.29
CA VAL A 96 10.20 -7.55 27.62
C VAL A 96 9.90 -6.78 26.32
N ILE A 97 8.95 -7.26 25.50
CA ILE A 97 8.55 -6.58 24.28
C ILE A 97 7.99 -5.20 24.56
N TRP A 98 7.16 -5.06 25.59
CA TRP A 98 6.61 -3.75 25.96
C TRP A 98 7.70 -2.76 26.32
N TRP A 99 8.66 -3.14 27.17
CA TRP A 99 9.78 -2.29 27.55
C TRP A 99 10.66 -1.91 26.36
N PHE A 100 10.97 -2.87 25.48
CA PHE A 100 11.73 -2.60 24.25
C PHE A 100 10.99 -1.63 23.34
N SER A 101 9.70 -1.83 23.11
CA SER A 101 8.86 -0.96 22.27
C SER A 101 8.77 0.44 22.84
N THR A 102 8.53 0.57 24.16
CA THR A 102 8.40 1.84 24.86
C THR A 102 9.70 2.61 24.86
N PHE A 103 10.81 1.97 25.29
CA PHE A 103 12.13 2.61 25.31
C PHE A 103 12.51 3.13 23.91
N ARG A 104 12.33 2.29 22.93
CA ARG A 104 12.65 2.64 21.54
C ARG A 104 11.73 3.74 21.00
N GLY A 105 10.41 3.64 21.22
CA GLY A 105 9.45 4.66 20.79
C GLY A 105 9.77 6.02 21.42
N THR A 106 10.09 6.02 22.72
CA THR A 106 10.51 7.22 23.46
C THR A 106 11.82 7.78 22.91
N PHE A 107 12.82 6.93 22.71
CA PHE A 107 14.12 7.33 22.19
C PHE A 107 14.02 7.96 20.78
N LEU A 108 13.29 7.31 19.88
CA LEU A 108 13.08 7.83 18.53
C LEU A 108 12.26 9.13 18.55
N TYR A 109 11.25 9.23 19.40
CA TYR A 109 10.48 10.46 19.54
C TYR A 109 11.35 11.61 20.05
N ILE A 110 12.22 11.37 21.04
CA ILE A 110 13.18 12.37 21.54
C ILE A 110 14.10 12.84 20.40
N ILE A 111 14.67 11.91 19.62
CA ILE A 111 15.50 12.28 18.46
C ILE A 111 14.73 13.18 17.49
N VAL A 112 13.53 12.77 17.09
CA VAL A 112 12.73 13.54 16.14
C VAL A 112 12.24 14.88 16.73
N PHE A 113 11.95 14.94 18.01
CA PHE A 113 11.55 16.17 18.72
C PHE A 113 12.66 17.24 18.64
N PHE A 114 13.91 16.85 18.85
CA PHE A 114 15.06 17.75 18.71
C PHE A 114 15.47 17.99 17.27
N ALA A 115 15.22 17.03 16.36
CA ALA A 115 15.46 17.19 14.93
C ALA A 115 14.38 18.05 14.24
N ALA A 116 13.18 18.22 14.84
CA ALA A 116 12.06 18.92 14.22
C ALA A 116 12.40 20.34 13.71
N PRO A 117 13.12 21.22 14.41
CA PRO A 117 13.49 22.53 13.88
C PRO A 117 14.39 22.40 12.63
N PHE A 118 15.37 21.49 12.63
CA PHE A 118 16.25 21.27 11.47
C PHE A 118 15.47 20.74 10.26
N ILE A 119 14.46 19.90 10.49
CA ILE A 119 13.59 19.39 9.44
C ILE A 119 12.69 20.51 8.90
N ALA A 120 12.16 21.36 9.78
CA ALA A 120 11.34 22.51 9.39
C ALA A 120 12.16 23.52 8.56
N ASP A 121 13.39 23.82 8.95
CA ASP A 121 14.31 24.67 8.21
C ASP A 121 14.71 24.03 6.87
N PHE A 122 14.96 22.72 6.87
CA PHE A 122 15.22 21.99 5.61
C PHE A 122 14.06 22.13 4.61
N LEU A 123 12.82 22.15 5.09
CA LEU A 123 11.61 22.32 4.27
C LEU A 123 11.31 23.81 3.96
N ASN A 124 12.13 24.74 4.41
CA ASN A 124 11.92 26.19 4.35
C ASN A 124 10.60 26.63 5.00
N LYS A 125 10.19 25.96 6.08
CA LYS A 125 8.98 26.26 6.88
C LYS A 125 9.27 26.15 8.38
N PRO A 126 9.98 27.10 8.99
CA PRO A 126 10.31 27.07 10.42
C PRO A 126 9.07 26.96 11.34
N GLU A 127 7.94 27.52 10.91
CA GLU A 127 6.65 27.44 11.62
C GLU A 127 6.11 26.01 11.75
N ALA A 128 6.58 25.07 10.92
CA ALA A 128 6.17 23.67 10.98
C ALA A 128 6.78 22.91 12.18
N THR A 129 7.73 23.48 12.92
CA THR A 129 8.42 22.81 14.02
C THR A 129 7.46 22.27 15.08
N LEU A 130 6.48 23.07 15.52
CA LEU A 130 5.49 22.63 16.50
C LEU A 130 4.57 21.54 15.93
N ILE A 131 4.19 21.68 14.67
CA ILE A 131 3.35 20.71 13.96
C ILE A 131 4.07 19.36 13.88
N LEU A 132 5.35 19.35 13.52
CA LEU A 132 6.19 18.15 13.47
C LEU A 132 6.29 17.48 14.84
N ARG A 133 6.57 18.26 15.90
CA ARG A 133 6.67 17.73 17.27
C ARG A 133 5.38 17.04 17.72
N ILE A 134 4.23 17.68 17.50
CA ILE A 134 2.93 17.13 17.91
C ILE A 134 2.52 15.96 17.02
N ALA A 135 2.68 16.07 15.70
CA ALA A 135 2.31 14.99 14.79
C ALA A 135 3.12 13.70 15.02
N LEU A 136 4.43 13.85 15.32
CA LEU A 136 5.33 12.70 15.47
C LEU A 136 5.27 12.07 16.89
N ILE A 137 4.43 12.59 17.80
CA ILE A 137 4.09 11.92 19.06
C ILE A 137 3.50 10.51 18.81
N VAL A 138 3.00 10.25 17.62
CA VAL A 138 2.52 8.93 17.20
C VAL A 138 3.61 7.86 17.32
N ILE A 139 4.89 8.21 17.19
CA ILE A 139 6.02 7.28 17.36
C ILE A 139 6.08 6.79 18.81
N LEU A 140 5.91 7.71 19.77
CA LEU A 140 5.83 7.39 21.19
C LEU A 140 4.58 6.55 21.49
N LEU A 141 3.41 6.99 21.01
CA LEU A 141 2.14 6.31 21.26
C LEU A 141 2.16 4.87 20.75
N ARG A 142 2.75 4.63 19.58
CA ARG A 142 2.91 3.26 19.03
C ARG A 142 3.82 2.40 19.87
N GLY A 143 4.88 2.98 20.46
CA GLY A 143 5.74 2.27 21.41
C GLY A 143 5.02 1.85 22.69
N LEU A 144 3.97 2.56 23.09
CA LEU A 144 3.19 2.33 24.31
C LEU A 144 2.02 1.36 24.11
N ILE A 145 1.70 0.93 22.88
CA ILE A 145 0.58 0.02 22.61
C ILE A 145 0.75 -1.28 23.39
N SER A 146 -0.33 -1.80 23.98
CA SER A 146 -0.32 -3.10 24.66
C SER A 146 0.09 -4.24 23.72
N PRO A 147 1.18 -4.98 24.00
CA PRO A 147 1.64 -6.06 23.12
C PRO A 147 0.64 -7.22 23.01
N LYS A 148 -0.31 -7.33 23.95
CA LYS A 148 -1.36 -8.35 23.92
C LYS A 148 -2.26 -8.26 22.69
N ILE A 149 -2.39 -7.09 22.06
CA ILE A 149 -3.21 -7.00 20.84
C ILE A 149 -2.65 -7.85 19.69
N TYR A 150 -1.33 -8.05 19.63
CA TYR A 150 -0.68 -8.87 18.59
C TYR A 150 -0.95 -10.36 18.76
N LEU A 151 -1.37 -10.81 19.97
CA LEU A 151 -1.83 -12.18 20.19
C LEU A 151 -3.10 -12.47 19.37
N LEU A 152 -3.91 -11.48 19.06
CA LEU A 152 -5.07 -11.66 18.18
C LEU A 152 -4.68 -12.19 16.80
N GLN A 153 -3.55 -11.74 16.27
CA GLN A 153 -3.03 -12.24 15.00
C GLN A 153 -2.45 -13.65 15.17
N LYS A 154 -1.72 -13.92 16.26
CA LYS A 154 -1.21 -15.25 16.58
C LYS A 154 -2.32 -16.29 16.75
N GLU A 155 -3.42 -15.90 17.37
CA GLU A 155 -4.60 -16.74 17.64
C GLU A 155 -5.60 -16.76 16.48
N LEU A 156 -5.28 -16.11 15.35
CA LEU A 156 -6.16 -15.98 14.17
C LEU A 156 -7.51 -15.29 14.48
N LYS A 157 -7.58 -14.48 15.52
CA LYS A 157 -8.77 -13.70 15.93
C LYS A 157 -8.84 -12.37 15.14
N PHE A 158 -8.76 -12.45 13.81
CA PHE A 158 -8.64 -11.26 12.96
C PHE A 158 -9.85 -10.34 13.03
N THR A 159 -11.05 -10.86 13.29
CA THR A 159 -12.25 -10.02 13.46
C THR A 159 -12.07 -9.01 14.58
N ARG A 160 -11.54 -9.44 15.74
CA ARG A 160 -11.30 -8.54 16.88
C ARG A 160 -10.20 -7.52 16.59
N TRP A 161 -9.15 -7.96 15.89
CA TRP A 161 -8.08 -7.08 15.42
C TRP A 161 -8.63 -5.99 14.50
N VAL A 162 -9.41 -6.38 13.48
CA VAL A 162 -10.01 -5.44 12.51
C VAL A 162 -10.97 -4.49 13.22
N LEU A 163 -11.85 -4.98 14.09
CA LEU A 163 -12.76 -4.11 14.84
C LEU A 163 -12.02 -3.06 15.66
N LEU A 164 -10.95 -3.43 16.37
CA LEU A 164 -10.18 -2.50 17.17
C LEU A 164 -9.48 -1.44 16.30
N THR A 165 -8.78 -1.86 15.25
CA THR A 165 -8.02 -0.96 14.39
C THR A 165 -8.93 -0.09 13.53
N GLN A 166 -10.01 -0.65 12.99
CA GLN A 166 -10.95 0.07 12.13
C GLN A 166 -11.80 1.09 12.91
N SER A 167 -12.25 0.76 14.12
CA SER A 167 -12.97 1.73 14.94
C SER A 167 -12.11 2.95 15.26
N ALA A 168 -10.83 2.74 15.60
CA ALA A 168 -9.89 3.84 15.82
C ALA A 168 -9.66 4.66 14.54
N SER A 169 -9.51 3.98 13.39
CA SER A 169 -9.33 4.65 12.09
C SER A 169 -10.56 5.49 11.71
N ILE A 170 -11.78 4.95 11.88
CA ILE A 170 -13.03 5.68 11.59
C ILE A 170 -13.12 6.93 12.47
N LEU A 171 -12.86 6.80 13.76
CA LEU A 171 -12.89 7.95 14.68
C LEU A 171 -11.79 8.98 14.36
N GLY A 172 -10.59 8.54 13.95
CA GLY A 172 -9.53 9.41 13.45
C GLY A 172 -9.93 10.15 12.16
N ILE A 173 -10.63 9.48 11.24
CA ILE A 173 -11.19 10.09 10.02
C ILE A 173 -12.24 11.15 10.39
N VAL A 174 -13.16 10.83 11.31
CA VAL A 174 -14.15 11.78 11.80
C VAL A 174 -13.47 12.99 12.45
N ALA A 175 -12.46 12.76 13.31
CA ALA A 175 -11.68 13.84 13.91
C ALA A 175 -10.99 14.73 12.87
N ALA A 176 -10.40 14.15 11.81
CA ALA A 176 -9.79 14.91 10.74
C ALA A 176 -10.81 15.77 9.97
N ILE A 177 -11.95 15.19 9.61
CA ILE A 177 -12.99 15.90 8.84
C ILE A 177 -13.60 17.01 9.70
N THR A 178 -13.99 16.74 10.94
CA THR A 178 -14.57 17.76 11.83
C THR A 178 -13.57 18.88 12.11
N SER A 179 -12.31 18.56 12.39
CA SER A 179 -11.27 19.58 12.57
C SER A 179 -11.04 20.42 11.32
N ALA A 180 -11.17 19.83 10.12
CA ALA A 180 -10.98 20.57 8.87
C ALA A 180 -12.06 21.61 8.62
N PHE A 181 -13.30 21.37 9.03
CA PHE A 181 -14.37 22.36 8.93
C PHE A 181 -14.10 23.61 9.77
N TYR A 182 -13.46 23.44 10.95
CA TYR A 182 -13.19 24.55 11.87
C TYR A 182 -11.84 25.22 11.62
N LEU A 183 -10.77 24.40 11.43
CA LEU A 183 -9.41 24.91 11.41
C LEU A 183 -8.93 25.27 9.98
N ARG A 184 -9.38 24.56 8.96
CA ARG A 184 -9.02 24.76 7.53
C ARG A 184 -7.52 24.84 7.26
N ASN A 185 -6.73 24.12 8.03
CA ASN A 185 -5.27 24.08 7.91
C ASN A 185 -4.72 22.69 8.21
N VAL A 186 -3.40 22.52 8.19
CA VAL A 186 -2.71 21.24 8.40
C VAL A 186 -3.02 20.57 9.74
N TRP A 187 -3.39 21.33 10.77
CA TRP A 187 -3.76 20.78 12.08
C TRP A 187 -4.92 19.79 12.01
N ALA A 188 -5.82 19.94 11.05
CA ALA A 188 -6.90 18.99 10.84
C ALA A 188 -6.39 17.58 10.49
N LEU A 189 -5.39 17.51 9.63
CA LEU A 189 -4.74 16.23 9.25
C LEU A 189 -3.96 15.65 10.44
N VAL A 190 -3.23 16.51 11.16
CA VAL A 190 -2.43 16.11 12.33
C VAL A 190 -3.31 15.58 13.45
N LEU A 191 -4.39 16.29 13.79
CA LEU A 191 -5.33 15.86 14.84
C LEU A 191 -5.97 14.52 14.50
N GLY A 192 -6.39 14.32 13.24
CA GLY A 192 -6.92 13.02 12.80
C GLY A 192 -5.90 11.88 12.92
N TYR A 193 -4.65 12.13 12.56
CA TYR A 193 -3.58 11.13 12.62
C TYR A 193 -3.17 10.78 14.05
N VAL A 194 -3.03 11.80 14.90
CA VAL A 194 -2.74 11.61 16.34
C VAL A 194 -3.91 10.94 17.04
N ALA A 195 -5.16 11.38 16.77
CA ALA A 195 -6.36 10.78 17.36
C ALA A 195 -6.49 9.31 17.00
N GLU A 196 -6.29 8.93 15.73
CA GLU A 196 -6.30 7.52 15.31
C GLU A 196 -5.30 6.69 16.13
N THR A 197 -4.05 7.15 16.21
CA THR A 197 -3.00 6.42 16.92
C THR A 197 -3.25 6.37 18.43
N PHE A 198 -3.72 7.48 19.00
CA PHE A 198 -4.11 7.55 20.42
C PHE A 198 -5.27 6.60 20.74
N LEU A 199 -6.26 6.50 19.88
CA LEU A 199 -7.38 5.56 20.05
C LEU A 199 -6.94 4.11 19.94
N ILE A 200 -6.02 3.77 19.03
CA ILE A 200 -5.42 2.43 18.98
C ILE A 200 -4.72 2.12 20.32
N PHE A 201 -3.91 3.06 20.81
CA PHE A 201 -3.27 2.93 22.13
C PHE A 201 -4.32 2.73 23.24
N LEU A 202 -5.31 3.58 23.32
CA LEU A 202 -6.36 3.54 24.35
C LEU A 202 -7.14 2.21 24.29
N PHE A 203 -7.63 1.82 23.12
CA PHE A 203 -8.38 0.57 22.93
C PHE A 203 -7.52 -0.66 23.21
N SER A 204 -6.20 -0.59 22.97
CA SER A 204 -5.29 -1.69 23.29
C SER A 204 -5.27 -1.98 24.79
N TYR A 205 -5.42 -0.97 25.65
CA TYR A 205 -5.47 -1.15 27.11
C TYR A 205 -6.88 -1.45 27.62
N ILE A 206 -7.92 -0.85 27.05
CA ILE A 206 -9.31 -1.12 27.45
C ILE A 206 -9.66 -2.59 27.16
N PHE A 207 -9.35 -3.11 25.98
CA PHE A 207 -9.77 -4.45 25.58
C PHE A 207 -8.72 -5.54 25.86
N TYR A 208 -7.44 -5.17 25.91
CA TYR A 208 -6.30 -6.11 26.08
C TYR A 208 -5.28 -5.53 27.07
N PRO A 209 -5.67 -5.31 28.33
CA PRO A 209 -4.80 -4.65 29.30
C PRO A 209 -3.52 -5.46 29.54
N HIS A 210 -2.40 -4.76 29.53
CA HIS A 210 -1.09 -5.27 29.91
C HIS A 210 -0.45 -4.29 30.88
N ILE A 211 -0.28 -4.73 32.12
CA ILE A 211 0.43 -3.96 33.13
C ILE A 211 1.88 -4.41 33.11
N PRO A 212 2.81 -3.57 32.64
CA PRO A 212 4.21 -3.94 32.56
C PRO A 212 4.81 -4.04 33.98
N LYS A 213 5.60 -5.10 34.20
CA LYS A 213 6.41 -5.24 35.39
C LYS A 213 7.85 -4.85 35.10
N LEU A 214 8.56 -4.29 36.06
CA LEU A 214 9.97 -3.93 35.91
C LEU A 214 10.87 -5.17 36.05
N GLN A 215 10.60 -6.20 35.27
CA GLN A 215 11.35 -7.44 35.20
C GLN A 215 11.74 -7.70 33.76
N ILE A 216 13.03 -7.57 33.46
CA ILE A 216 13.58 -7.82 32.12
C ILE A 216 14.30 -9.17 32.16
N ASN A 217 13.74 -10.17 31.51
CA ASN A 217 14.39 -11.47 31.34
C ASN A 217 15.40 -11.38 30.18
N LEU A 218 16.69 -11.42 30.51
CA LEU A 218 17.78 -11.26 29.54
C LEU A 218 17.78 -12.37 28.45
N SER A 219 17.28 -13.57 28.76
CA SER A 219 17.19 -14.64 27.74
C SER A 219 16.18 -14.29 26.65
N HIS A 220 15.00 -13.76 27.02
CA HIS A 220 13.99 -13.29 26.07
C HIS A 220 14.48 -12.07 25.28
N ALA A 221 15.21 -11.15 25.94
CA ALA A 221 15.82 -10.02 25.25
C ALA A 221 16.81 -10.47 24.16
N LYS A 222 17.63 -11.48 24.44
CA LYS A 222 18.58 -12.06 23.48
C LYS A 222 17.89 -12.73 22.29
N ASP A 223 16.81 -13.46 22.54
CA ASP A 223 16.01 -14.10 21.48
C ASP A 223 15.41 -13.04 20.54
N ILE A 224 14.80 -12.01 21.11
CA ILE A 224 14.22 -10.88 20.35
C ILE A 224 15.29 -10.17 19.53
N MET A 225 16.45 -9.86 20.12
CA MET A 225 17.55 -9.17 19.44
C MET A 225 18.15 -10.02 18.31
N SER A 226 18.29 -11.32 18.51
CA SER A 226 18.77 -12.27 17.48
C SER A 226 17.82 -12.31 16.28
N PHE A 227 16.52 -12.35 16.54
CA PHE A 227 15.51 -12.29 15.47
C PHE A 227 15.52 -10.95 14.75
N SER A 228 15.57 -9.86 15.51
CA SER A 228 15.60 -8.49 14.98
C SER A 228 16.76 -8.26 14.02
N ARG A 229 17.97 -8.75 14.36
CA ARG A 229 19.17 -8.65 13.49
C ARG A 229 18.98 -9.32 12.13
N LYS A 230 18.26 -10.43 12.06
CA LYS A 230 18.02 -11.18 10.81
C LYS A 230 17.08 -10.45 9.86
N VAL A 231 16.16 -9.63 10.37
CA VAL A 231 15.14 -8.92 9.61
C VAL A 231 15.54 -7.46 9.34
N PHE A 232 16.57 -6.97 10.08
CA PHE A 232 17.06 -5.60 9.95
C PHE A 232 17.53 -5.30 8.51
N GLY A 233 17.22 -4.14 8.01
CA GLY A 233 17.65 -3.68 6.69
C GLY A 233 16.59 -3.74 5.60
N LEU A 234 15.79 -4.79 5.51
CA LEU A 234 14.71 -4.86 4.51
C LEU A 234 13.64 -3.75 4.70
N PRO A 235 13.12 -3.51 5.92
CA PRO A 235 12.18 -2.40 6.14
C PRO A 235 12.78 -1.04 5.81
N ILE A 236 14.05 -0.82 6.09
CA ILE A 236 14.75 0.43 5.76
C ILE A 236 14.78 0.66 4.25
N LEU A 237 15.16 -0.36 3.48
CA LEU A 237 15.15 -0.27 2.02
C LEU A 237 13.75 0.00 1.47
N MET A 238 12.73 -0.63 2.05
CA MET A 238 11.34 -0.40 1.65
C MET A 238 10.89 1.04 1.92
N VAL A 239 11.26 1.61 3.07
CA VAL A 239 10.93 3.00 3.41
C VAL A 239 11.72 3.97 2.54
N LEU A 240 13.02 3.77 2.33
CA LEU A 240 13.82 4.60 1.42
C LEU A 240 13.16 4.66 0.03
N TYR A 241 12.76 3.51 -0.50
CA TYR A 241 12.11 3.48 -1.80
C TYR A 241 10.72 4.15 -1.80
N SER A 242 9.95 3.99 -0.73
CA SER A 242 8.55 4.44 -0.70
C SER A 242 8.34 5.86 -0.21
N GLN A 243 9.34 6.48 0.44
CA GLN A 243 9.16 7.76 1.13
C GLN A 243 10.19 8.83 0.77
N VAL A 244 11.33 8.48 0.15
CA VAL A 244 12.39 9.44 -0.12
C VAL A 244 11.97 10.54 -1.09
N ASP A 245 11.05 10.22 -2.01
CA ASP A 245 10.48 11.17 -2.96
C ASP A 245 9.74 12.32 -2.25
N ASN A 246 9.10 12.07 -1.12
CA ASN A 246 8.44 13.12 -0.33
C ASN A 246 9.43 14.20 0.11
N PHE A 247 10.63 13.81 0.54
CA PHE A 247 11.67 14.75 0.96
C PHE A 247 12.27 15.49 -0.24
N VAL A 248 12.56 14.78 -1.33
CA VAL A 248 13.17 15.38 -2.51
C VAL A 248 12.20 16.35 -3.19
N ILE A 249 10.93 15.97 -3.40
CA ILE A 249 9.94 16.85 -4.02
C ILE A 249 9.67 18.06 -3.11
N GLY A 250 9.48 17.83 -1.81
CA GLY A 250 9.23 18.90 -0.84
C GLY A 250 10.34 19.94 -0.77
N LYS A 251 11.63 19.51 -0.88
CA LYS A 251 12.79 20.41 -0.84
C LYS A 251 13.09 21.05 -2.18
N VAL A 252 13.05 20.27 -3.28
CA VAL A 252 13.50 20.73 -4.60
C VAL A 252 12.46 21.58 -5.32
N ILE A 253 11.17 21.28 -5.09
CA ILE A 253 10.07 21.99 -5.76
C ILE A 253 9.31 22.85 -4.74
N SER A 254 8.36 22.24 -3.99
CA SER A 254 7.61 22.89 -2.91
C SER A 254 6.72 21.90 -2.16
N LEU A 255 6.32 22.24 -0.92
CA LEU A 255 5.35 21.45 -0.17
C LEU A 255 3.97 21.43 -0.83
N SER A 256 3.55 22.52 -1.47
CA SER A 256 2.28 22.56 -2.21
C SER A 256 2.26 21.55 -3.36
N THR A 257 3.33 21.51 -4.15
CA THR A 257 3.50 20.55 -5.24
C THR A 257 3.58 19.11 -4.73
N LEU A 258 4.26 18.88 -3.59
CA LEU A 258 4.27 17.59 -2.92
C LEU A 258 2.85 17.16 -2.50
N GLY A 259 2.04 18.09 -1.98
CA GLY A 259 0.66 17.81 -1.59
C GLY A 259 -0.21 17.36 -2.77
N LEU A 260 -0.11 18.05 -3.90
CA LEU A 260 -0.77 17.64 -5.13
C LEU A 260 -0.31 16.25 -5.59
N TYR A 261 1.00 16.00 -5.57
CA TYR A 261 1.58 14.70 -5.93
C TYR A 261 1.12 13.59 -4.98
N TYR A 262 1.06 13.87 -3.68
CA TYR A 262 0.55 12.92 -2.67
C TYR A 262 -0.90 12.51 -2.93
N LEU A 263 -1.78 13.47 -3.25
CA LEU A 263 -3.17 13.19 -3.59
C LEU A 263 -3.29 12.34 -4.86
N ALA A 264 -2.55 12.68 -5.91
CA ALA A 264 -2.52 11.90 -7.15
C ALA A 264 -1.99 10.49 -6.93
N ARG A 265 -0.90 10.35 -6.17
CA ARG A 265 -0.33 9.05 -5.82
C ARG A 265 -1.27 8.22 -4.95
N SER A 266 -1.99 8.84 -4.02
CA SER A 266 -3.01 8.17 -3.22
C SER A 266 -4.12 7.57 -4.09
N LEU A 267 -4.58 8.31 -5.11
CA LEU A 267 -5.57 7.82 -6.06
C LEU A 267 -5.02 6.68 -6.94
N SER A 268 -3.79 6.82 -7.47
CA SER A 268 -3.17 5.76 -8.29
C SER A 268 -2.93 4.48 -7.48
N ASN A 269 -2.55 4.58 -6.20
CA ASN A 269 -2.34 3.45 -5.31
C ASN A 269 -3.63 2.71 -4.93
N MET A 270 -4.80 3.33 -5.04
CA MET A 270 -6.07 2.65 -4.80
C MET A 270 -6.26 1.45 -5.74
N SER A 271 -5.83 1.59 -6.99
CA SER A 271 -5.82 0.48 -7.96
C SER A 271 -4.97 -0.70 -7.48
N THR A 272 -3.74 -0.44 -7.00
CA THR A 272 -2.85 -1.49 -6.49
C THR A 272 -3.38 -2.15 -5.24
N THR A 273 -4.06 -1.41 -4.37
CA THR A 273 -4.63 -1.95 -3.13
C THR A 273 -5.69 -3.00 -3.40
N ILE A 274 -6.59 -2.75 -4.36
CA ILE A 274 -7.63 -3.70 -4.75
C ILE A 274 -6.99 -5.00 -5.26
N PHE A 275 -6.06 -4.87 -6.20
CA PHE A 275 -5.43 -6.03 -6.83
C PHE A 275 -4.42 -6.75 -5.93
N SER A 276 -3.73 -6.04 -5.02
CA SER A 276 -2.78 -6.67 -4.08
C SER A 276 -3.47 -7.62 -3.09
N LYS A 277 -4.72 -7.32 -2.70
CA LYS A 277 -5.51 -8.22 -1.85
C LYS A 277 -5.93 -9.49 -2.59
N ILE A 278 -6.25 -9.38 -3.86
CA ILE A 278 -6.47 -10.53 -4.73
C ILE A 278 -5.18 -11.35 -4.85
N SER A 279 -4.05 -10.67 -5.04
CA SER A 279 -2.72 -11.31 -5.14
C SER A 279 -2.33 -12.08 -3.86
N ALA A 280 -2.71 -11.61 -2.67
CA ALA A 280 -2.40 -12.28 -1.41
C ALA A 280 -3.02 -13.70 -1.30
N VAL A 281 -4.12 -13.96 -2.01
CA VAL A 281 -4.75 -15.30 -2.06
C VAL A 281 -3.91 -16.28 -2.89
N PHE A 282 -3.08 -15.78 -3.81
CA PHE A 282 -2.32 -16.63 -4.72
C PHE A 282 -1.04 -17.20 -4.12
N LEU A 283 -0.45 -16.56 -3.11
CA LEU A 283 0.73 -17.13 -2.45
C LEU A 283 0.48 -18.53 -1.87
N PRO A 284 -0.58 -18.79 -1.09
CA PRO A 284 -0.92 -20.14 -0.66
C PRO A 284 -1.22 -21.09 -1.83
N ALA A 285 -1.94 -20.60 -2.84
CA ALA A 285 -2.27 -21.40 -4.02
C ALA A 285 -1.02 -21.83 -4.80
N PHE A 286 -0.06 -20.94 -5.00
CA PHE A 286 1.22 -21.26 -5.63
C PHE A 286 2.06 -22.22 -4.79
N SER A 287 2.03 -22.07 -3.46
CA SER A 287 2.75 -22.97 -2.54
C SER A 287 2.23 -24.42 -2.60
N LEU A 288 0.93 -24.62 -2.85
CA LEU A 288 0.35 -25.96 -3.01
C LEU A 288 0.79 -26.68 -4.29
N ILE A 289 1.23 -25.92 -5.31
CA ILE A 289 1.64 -26.45 -6.61
C ILE A 289 3.11 -26.15 -6.93
N GLN A 290 3.91 -25.76 -5.92
CA GLN A 290 5.29 -25.30 -6.12
C GLN A 290 6.21 -26.35 -6.76
N ASP A 291 5.95 -27.63 -6.54
CA ASP A 291 6.75 -28.75 -7.07
C ASP A 291 6.40 -29.09 -8.53
N ASP A 292 5.21 -28.66 -9.00
CA ASP A 292 4.76 -28.86 -10.39
C ASP A 292 4.98 -27.57 -11.21
N LYS A 293 6.16 -27.45 -11.80
CA LYS A 293 6.55 -26.27 -12.60
C LYS A 293 5.59 -25.97 -13.76
N VAL A 294 4.95 -27.02 -14.33
CA VAL A 294 4.01 -26.86 -15.45
C VAL A 294 2.72 -26.21 -15.00
N LYS A 295 2.14 -26.71 -13.88
CA LYS A 295 0.95 -26.11 -13.30
C LYS A 295 1.22 -24.72 -12.75
N LEU A 296 2.36 -24.50 -12.14
CA LEU A 296 2.76 -23.18 -11.62
C LEU A 296 2.90 -22.16 -12.74
N LYS A 297 3.57 -22.54 -13.86
CA LYS A 297 3.67 -21.73 -15.08
C LYS A 297 2.28 -21.38 -15.62
N LYS A 298 1.42 -22.40 -15.81
CA LYS A 298 0.06 -22.21 -16.35
C LYS A 298 -0.75 -21.26 -15.47
N SER A 299 -0.71 -21.45 -14.15
CA SER A 299 -1.43 -20.59 -13.19
C SER A 299 -0.93 -19.14 -13.19
N LEU A 300 0.40 -18.92 -13.22
CA LEU A 300 0.99 -17.58 -13.31
C LEU A 300 0.56 -16.87 -14.60
N LEU A 301 0.64 -17.56 -15.74
CA LEU A 301 0.28 -17.00 -17.06
C LEU A 301 -1.22 -16.66 -17.12
N GLN A 302 -2.10 -17.52 -16.58
CA GLN A 302 -3.53 -17.26 -16.52
C GLN A 302 -3.86 -16.02 -15.65
N LEU A 303 -3.19 -15.86 -14.52
CA LEU A 303 -3.36 -14.68 -13.67
C LEU A 303 -2.83 -13.41 -14.34
N THR A 304 -1.69 -13.50 -15.01
CA THR A 304 -1.16 -12.39 -15.81
C THR A 304 -2.14 -11.98 -16.91
N GLU A 305 -2.75 -12.96 -17.60
CA GLU A 305 -3.78 -12.69 -18.63
C GLU A 305 -5.01 -11.98 -18.05
N ILE A 306 -5.51 -12.42 -16.88
CA ILE A 306 -6.65 -11.76 -16.20
C ILE A 306 -6.27 -10.32 -15.81
N ILE A 307 -5.10 -10.13 -15.21
CA ILE A 307 -4.61 -8.80 -14.81
C ILE A 307 -4.42 -7.90 -16.04
N ALA A 308 -3.87 -8.41 -17.12
CA ALA A 308 -3.71 -7.62 -18.35
C ALA A 308 -5.07 -7.28 -18.99
N THR A 309 -5.99 -8.23 -19.04
CA THR A 309 -7.32 -8.05 -19.66
C THR A 309 -8.19 -7.05 -18.91
N LEU A 310 -8.13 -7.05 -17.57
CA LEU A 310 -8.94 -6.14 -16.73
C LEU A 310 -8.17 -4.87 -16.40
N GLY A 311 -6.88 -4.98 -16.13
CA GLY A 311 -6.06 -3.88 -15.65
C GLY A 311 -5.70 -2.87 -16.73
N LEU A 312 -5.40 -3.30 -17.98
CA LEU A 312 -5.03 -2.38 -19.03
C LEU A 312 -6.17 -1.46 -19.49
N PRO A 313 -7.42 -1.91 -19.70
CA PRO A 313 -8.53 -1.00 -19.97
C PRO A 313 -8.77 -0.02 -18.83
N PHE A 314 -8.65 -0.46 -17.57
CA PHE A 314 -8.77 0.42 -16.41
C PHE A 314 -7.63 1.44 -16.32
N LEU A 315 -6.39 1.02 -16.59
CA LEU A 315 -5.25 1.91 -16.69
C LEU A 315 -5.46 2.95 -17.79
N THR A 316 -5.93 2.53 -18.97
CA THR A 316 -6.25 3.43 -20.08
C THR A 316 -7.33 4.44 -19.70
N PHE A 317 -8.37 4.00 -19.01
CA PHE A 317 -9.39 4.91 -18.47
C PHE A 317 -8.77 5.96 -17.53
N LEU A 318 -7.93 5.56 -16.57
CA LEU A 318 -7.28 6.49 -15.65
C LEU A 318 -6.36 7.49 -16.36
N ILE A 319 -5.65 7.06 -17.42
CA ILE A 319 -4.73 7.92 -18.18
C ILE A 319 -5.50 8.91 -19.06
N VAL A 320 -6.43 8.42 -19.87
CA VAL A 320 -7.16 9.25 -20.85
C VAL A 320 -8.06 10.28 -20.13
N TYR A 321 -8.70 9.85 -19.05
CA TYR A 321 -9.58 10.72 -18.26
C TYR A 321 -8.87 11.31 -17.02
N ALA A 322 -7.53 11.34 -16.98
CA ALA A 322 -6.77 11.86 -15.84
C ALA A 322 -7.19 13.27 -15.43
N ARG A 323 -7.28 14.21 -16.39
CA ARG A 323 -7.70 15.58 -16.13
C ARG A 323 -9.11 15.68 -15.57
N PRO A 324 -10.17 15.16 -16.22
CA PRO A 324 -11.52 15.20 -15.67
C PRO A 324 -11.64 14.46 -14.33
N ILE A 325 -10.96 13.32 -14.13
CA ILE A 325 -10.98 12.57 -12.88
C ILE A 325 -10.40 13.41 -11.74
N LEU A 326 -9.20 13.96 -11.89
CA LEU A 326 -8.53 14.75 -10.86
C LEU A 326 -9.31 15.99 -10.48
N THR A 327 -9.84 16.70 -11.48
CA THR A 327 -10.63 17.92 -11.25
C THR A 327 -12.01 17.66 -10.67
N LEU A 328 -12.62 16.50 -10.98
CA LEU A 328 -13.91 16.10 -10.43
C LEU A 328 -13.79 15.65 -8.97
N ILE A 329 -12.79 14.82 -8.70
CA ILE A 329 -12.61 14.19 -7.38
C ILE A 329 -12.09 15.22 -6.37
N TYR A 330 -11.08 15.99 -6.73
CA TYR A 330 -10.39 16.90 -5.80
C TYR A 330 -10.69 18.36 -6.10
N SER A 331 -9.84 19.00 -6.91
CA SER A 331 -9.97 20.42 -7.26
C SER A 331 -9.40 20.70 -8.66
N PRO A 332 -9.75 21.86 -9.29
CA PRO A 332 -9.20 22.26 -10.58
C PRO A 332 -7.67 22.37 -10.63
N GLU A 333 -7.03 22.68 -9.50
CA GLU A 333 -5.57 22.82 -9.40
C GLU A 333 -4.82 21.53 -9.72
N LEU A 334 -5.44 20.35 -9.45
CA LEU A 334 -4.83 19.06 -9.74
C LEU A 334 -4.77 18.74 -11.25
N ASN A 335 -5.33 19.55 -12.11
CA ASN A 335 -5.18 19.41 -13.55
C ASN A 335 -3.69 19.47 -13.99
N THR A 336 -2.88 20.27 -13.29
CA THR A 336 -1.45 20.45 -13.57
C THR A 336 -0.63 19.18 -13.42
N ILE A 337 -1.09 18.24 -12.60
CA ILE A 337 -0.38 16.99 -12.31
C ILE A 337 -0.98 15.76 -13.02
N ALA A 338 -1.79 15.97 -14.06
CA ALA A 338 -2.40 14.87 -14.81
C ALA A 338 -1.34 13.93 -15.44
N ILE A 339 -0.21 14.48 -15.94
CA ILE A 339 0.89 13.69 -16.50
C ILE A 339 1.60 12.88 -15.39
N PRO A 340 2.10 13.48 -14.29
CA PRO A 340 2.63 12.72 -13.15
C PRO A 340 1.66 11.63 -12.64
N PHE A 341 0.37 11.94 -12.54
CA PHE A 341 -0.65 10.97 -12.15
C PHE A 341 -0.70 9.76 -13.12
N SER A 342 -0.72 10.03 -14.42
CA SER A 342 -0.72 8.97 -15.44
C SER A 342 0.52 8.07 -15.33
N ILE A 343 1.69 8.67 -15.09
CA ILE A 343 2.94 7.92 -14.87
C ILE A 343 2.84 7.06 -13.59
N CYS A 344 2.27 7.62 -12.50
CA CYS A 344 2.03 6.86 -11.28
C CYS A 344 1.03 5.70 -11.48
N CYS A 345 0.04 5.85 -12.34
CA CYS A 345 -0.88 4.76 -12.69
C CYS A 345 -0.17 3.62 -13.45
N ILE A 346 0.71 3.96 -14.40
CA ILE A 346 1.55 2.96 -15.10
C ILE A 346 2.47 2.25 -14.10
N PHE A 347 3.13 3.01 -13.23
CA PHE A 347 3.95 2.45 -12.16
C PHE A 347 3.16 1.48 -11.27
N SER A 348 1.95 1.87 -10.85
CA SER A 348 1.07 1.05 -10.01
C SER A 348 0.68 -0.26 -10.69
N PHE A 349 0.41 -0.23 -11.99
CA PHE A 349 0.12 -1.43 -12.78
C PHE A 349 1.35 -2.37 -12.87
N LEU A 350 2.54 -1.82 -13.13
CA LEU A 350 3.78 -2.60 -13.15
C LEU A 350 4.12 -3.18 -11.77
N TYR A 351 3.87 -2.41 -10.70
CA TYR A 351 4.05 -2.89 -9.33
C TYR A 351 3.17 -4.10 -9.03
N LEU A 352 1.92 -4.10 -9.50
CA LEU A 352 1.01 -5.23 -9.35
C LEU A 352 1.55 -6.50 -10.01
N LEU A 353 2.10 -6.39 -11.23
CA LEU A 353 2.76 -7.52 -11.91
C LEU A 353 3.98 -8.02 -11.13
N SER A 354 4.77 -7.10 -10.59
CA SER A 354 5.91 -7.43 -9.73
C SER A 354 5.50 -8.21 -8.47
N VAL A 355 4.39 -7.83 -7.83
CA VAL A 355 3.86 -8.55 -6.66
C VAL A 355 3.43 -9.97 -7.02
N LEU A 356 2.85 -10.19 -8.21
CA LEU A 356 2.49 -11.53 -8.66
C LEU A 356 3.73 -12.42 -8.84
N ILE A 357 4.78 -11.90 -9.47
CA ILE A 357 6.06 -12.60 -9.64
C ILE A 357 6.74 -12.87 -8.28
N MET A 358 6.66 -11.91 -7.35
CA MET A 358 7.14 -12.07 -5.98
C MET A 358 6.48 -13.25 -5.27
N ASN A 359 5.17 -13.42 -5.42
CA ASN A 359 4.46 -14.55 -4.80
C ASN A 359 4.96 -15.90 -5.33
N VAL A 360 5.32 -15.99 -6.61
CA VAL A 360 5.97 -17.21 -7.17
C VAL A 360 7.34 -17.43 -6.53
N ALA A 361 8.16 -16.38 -6.40
CA ALA A 361 9.48 -16.48 -5.80
C ALA A 361 9.41 -16.94 -4.33
N PHE A 362 8.46 -16.43 -3.56
CA PHE A 362 8.25 -16.87 -2.17
C PHE A 362 7.69 -18.29 -2.09
N ALA A 363 6.73 -18.65 -2.94
CA ALA A 363 6.15 -19.99 -2.99
C ALA A 363 7.22 -21.07 -3.31
N THR A 364 8.17 -20.74 -4.18
CA THR A 364 9.26 -21.67 -4.57
C THR A 364 10.50 -21.61 -3.67
N GLY A 365 10.44 -20.87 -2.53
CA GLY A 365 11.53 -20.76 -1.58
C GLY A 365 12.76 -19.96 -2.04
N ASN A 366 12.59 -19.08 -3.06
CA ASN A 366 13.67 -18.26 -3.63
C ASN A 366 13.45 -16.74 -3.42
N PRO A 367 13.31 -16.23 -2.18
CA PRO A 367 13.07 -14.81 -1.91
C PRO A 367 14.24 -13.91 -2.32
N ASP A 368 15.45 -14.47 -2.46
CA ASP A 368 16.67 -13.71 -2.81
C ASP A 368 16.57 -13.02 -4.18
N GLN A 369 15.87 -13.62 -5.12
CA GLN A 369 15.67 -13.03 -6.44
C GLN A 369 14.81 -11.76 -6.38
N PHE A 370 13.77 -11.79 -5.54
CA PHE A 370 12.96 -10.60 -5.29
C PHE A 370 13.77 -9.53 -4.55
N ARG A 371 14.61 -9.92 -3.60
CA ARG A 371 15.50 -9.01 -2.87
C ARG A 371 16.46 -8.29 -3.82
N GLN A 372 17.08 -9.02 -4.76
CA GLN A 372 17.98 -8.43 -5.78
C GLN A 372 17.23 -7.40 -6.66
N ALA A 373 16.06 -7.77 -7.20
CA ALA A 373 15.26 -6.86 -8.01
C ALA A 373 14.85 -5.61 -7.23
N SER A 374 14.48 -5.75 -5.95
CA SER A 374 14.11 -4.65 -5.06
C SER A 374 15.31 -3.74 -4.75
N LEU A 375 16.51 -4.32 -4.55
CA LEU A 375 17.74 -3.55 -4.34
C LEU A 375 18.08 -2.71 -5.56
N VAL A 376 18.10 -3.32 -6.75
CA VAL A 376 18.38 -2.61 -8.01
C VAL A 376 17.37 -1.47 -8.22
N ARG A 377 16.08 -1.75 -8.03
CA ARG A 377 15.02 -0.73 -8.09
C ARG A 377 15.30 0.43 -7.15
N THR A 378 15.62 0.14 -5.88
CA THR A 378 15.85 1.18 -4.88
C THR A 378 17.09 2.03 -5.21
N ILE A 379 18.20 1.39 -5.58
CA ILE A 379 19.45 2.09 -5.91
C ILE A 379 19.24 2.99 -7.15
N VAL A 380 18.67 2.45 -8.21
CA VAL A 380 18.42 3.22 -9.44
C VAL A 380 17.47 4.38 -9.18
N PHE A 381 16.40 4.15 -8.38
CA PHE A 381 15.49 5.21 -7.99
C PHE A 381 16.19 6.33 -7.23
N LEU A 382 17.00 6.00 -6.22
CA LEU A 382 17.73 7.00 -5.41
C LEU A 382 18.70 7.82 -6.26
N ILE A 383 19.42 7.19 -7.20
CA ILE A 383 20.35 7.87 -8.09
C ILE A 383 19.63 8.84 -9.03
N LEU A 384 18.49 8.41 -9.61
CA LEU A 384 17.78 9.19 -10.61
C LEU A 384 16.85 10.24 -10.01
N LEU A 385 16.35 10.04 -8.80
CA LEU A 385 15.30 10.86 -8.21
C LEU A 385 15.69 12.34 -8.12
N TYR A 386 16.84 12.67 -7.52
CA TYR A 386 17.25 14.06 -7.35
C TYR A 386 17.50 14.79 -8.68
N PRO A 387 18.34 14.28 -9.61
CA PRO A 387 18.57 14.95 -10.87
C PRO A 387 17.28 15.04 -11.72
N ALA A 388 16.50 13.98 -11.81
CA ALA A 388 15.27 13.99 -12.58
C ALA A 388 14.24 15.00 -12.01
N THR A 389 14.10 15.07 -10.67
CA THR A 389 13.20 16.05 -10.04
C THR A 389 13.68 17.48 -10.26
N LYS A 390 15.00 17.73 -10.21
CA LYS A 390 15.57 19.05 -10.41
C LYS A 390 15.37 19.59 -11.83
N TYR A 391 15.52 18.74 -12.85
CA TYR A 391 15.43 19.17 -14.25
C TYR A 391 14.03 19.04 -14.85
N PHE A 392 13.23 18.07 -14.42
CA PHE A 392 11.90 17.76 -15.01
C PHE A 392 10.76 17.88 -14.00
N GLY A 393 11.00 18.40 -12.80
CA GLY A 393 9.96 18.59 -11.78
C GLY A 393 9.29 17.29 -11.38
N LEU A 394 7.97 17.32 -11.16
CA LEU A 394 7.19 16.13 -10.78
C LEU A 394 7.19 15.03 -11.84
N ILE A 395 7.27 15.38 -13.11
CA ILE A 395 7.37 14.38 -14.19
C ILE A 395 8.65 13.58 -14.01
N GLY A 396 9.77 14.26 -13.69
CA GLY A 396 11.06 13.62 -13.43
C GLY A 396 11.00 12.67 -12.21
N ALA A 397 10.37 13.09 -11.12
CA ALA A 397 10.18 12.25 -9.95
C ALA A 397 9.37 10.98 -10.28
N ALA A 398 8.26 11.13 -10.99
CA ALA A 398 7.41 10.01 -11.39
C ALA A 398 8.11 9.07 -12.40
N LEU A 399 8.84 9.63 -13.38
CA LEU A 399 9.61 8.85 -14.36
C LEU A 399 10.76 8.07 -13.71
N SER A 400 11.45 8.63 -12.71
CA SER A 400 12.52 7.92 -12.00
C SER A 400 11.98 6.67 -11.29
N ALA A 401 10.80 6.79 -10.67
CA ALA A 401 10.12 5.66 -10.06
C ALA A 401 9.69 4.61 -11.11
N LEU A 402 9.10 5.05 -12.22
CA LEU A 402 8.68 4.17 -13.31
C LEU A 402 9.87 3.44 -13.94
N PHE A 403 10.95 4.16 -14.27
CA PHE A 403 12.14 3.57 -14.89
C PHE A 403 12.79 2.52 -13.97
N SER A 404 12.95 2.83 -12.69
CA SER A 404 13.47 1.88 -11.71
C SER A 404 12.60 0.62 -11.59
N MET A 405 11.28 0.77 -11.72
CA MET A 405 10.35 -0.35 -11.70
C MET A 405 10.45 -1.21 -12.97
N CYS A 406 10.61 -0.60 -14.13
CA CYS A 406 10.85 -1.33 -15.39
C CYS A 406 12.09 -2.22 -15.30
N LEU A 407 13.20 -1.70 -14.76
CA LEU A 407 14.43 -2.50 -14.56
C LEU A 407 14.20 -3.67 -13.59
N ALA A 408 13.46 -3.43 -12.49
CA ALA A 408 13.12 -4.51 -11.56
C ALA A 408 12.31 -5.63 -12.23
N ILE A 409 11.33 -5.27 -13.05
CA ILE A 409 10.51 -6.25 -13.80
C ILE A 409 11.35 -7.03 -14.80
N ILE A 410 12.29 -6.39 -15.50
CA ILE A 410 13.20 -7.09 -16.43
C ILE A 410 14.00 -8.17 -15.67
N ILE A 411 14.51 -7.85 -14.50
CA ILE A 411 15.22 -8.82 -13.65
C ILE A 411 14.28 -9.96 -13.23
N GLN A 412 13.06 -9.63 -12.82
CA GLN A 412 12.07 -10.61 -12.40
C GLN A 412 11.62 -11.53 -13.54
N ILE A 413 11.45 -11.00 -14.77
CA ILE A 413 11.12 -11.81 -15.94
C ILE A 413 12.28 -12.75 -16.32
N ARG A 414 13.54 -12.29 -16.21
CA ARG A 414 14.71 -13.16 -16.39
C ARG A 414 14.70 -14.33 -15.41
N TYR A 415 14.34 -14.07 -14.16
CA TYR A 415 14.17 -15.11 -13.15
C TYR A 415 13.07 -16.11 -13.52
N LEU A 416 11.90 -15.65 -13.97
CA LEU A 416 10.82 -16.52 -14.43
C LEU A 416 11.26 -17.39 -15.62
N LYS A 417 12.07 -16.85 -16.52
CA LYS A 417 12.65 -17.62 -17.64
C LYS A 417 13.50 -18.78 -17.13
N ILE A 418 14.32 -18.54 -16.13
CA ILE A 418 15.20 -19.59 -15.55
C ILE A 418 14.38 -20.61 -14.74
N LEU A 419 13.44 -20.18 -13.93
CA LEU A 419 12.67 -21.03 -13.02
C LEU A 419 11.62 -21.89 -13.75
N LEU A 420 10.82 -21.26 -14.64
CA LEU A 420 9.62 -21.83 -15.24
C LEU A 420 9.73 -21.99 -16.77
N ASN A 421 10.89 -21.69 -17.34
CA ASN A 421 11.11 -21.67 -18.79
C ASN A 421 10.03 -20.86 -19.55
N ILE A 422 9.71 -19.66 -19.03
CA ILE A 422 8.76 -18.75 -19.65
C ILE A 422 9.50 -17.91 -20.70
N ASN A 423 9.00 -17.93 -21.94
CA ASN A 423 9.53 -17.04 -22.97
C ASN A 423 8.99 -15.62 -22.78
N VAL A 424 9.84 -14.60 -22.99
CA VAL A 424 9.44 -13.19 -22.92
C VAL A 424 8.29 -12.89 -23.88
N LEU A 425 8.29 -13.48 -25.09
CA LEU A 425 7.22 -13.35 -26.07
C LEU A 425 5.90 -13.96 -25.59
N GLU A 426 5.95 -15.11 -24.90
CA GLU A 426 4.79 -15.76 -24.31
C GLU A 426 4.18 -14.87 -23.22
N TYR A 427 5.03 -14.28 -22.36
CA TYR A 427 4.59 -13.38 -21.30
C TYR A 427 4.03 -12.06 -21.85
N SER A 428 4.66 -11.48 -22.88
CA SER A 428 4.21 -10.24 -23.50
C SER A 428 2.94 -10.40 -24.33
N GLY A 429 2.65 -11.58 -24.87
CA GLY A 429 1.44 -11.86 -25.67
C GLY A 429 0.13 -11.55 -24.95
N PHE A 430 0.09 -11.71 -23.61
CA PHE A 430 -1.09 -11.39 -22.81
C PHE A 430 -1.37 -9.88 -22.76
N PHE A 431 -0.33 -9.05 -22.82
CA PHE A 431 -0.48 -7.59 -22.87
C PHE A 431 -1.05 -7.14 -24.22
N VAL A 432 -0.72 -7.81 -25.31
CA VAL A 432 -1.31 -7.52 -26.64
C VAL A 432 -2.83 -7.72 -26.62
N LYS A 433 -3.32 -8.79 -25.96
CA LYS A 433 -4.77 -9.01 -25.79
C LYS A 433 -5.39 -7.89 -24.94
N GLY A 434 -4.77 -7.54 -23.82
CA GLY A 434 -5.23 -6.44 -22.96
C GLY A 434 -5.25 -5.08 -23.69
N ILE A 435 -4.26 -4.79 -24.52
CA ILE A 435 -4.21 -3.58 -25.33
C ILE A 435 -5.38 -3.53 -26.31
N LYS A 436 -5.75 -4.66 -26.96
CA LYS A 436 -6.94 -4.71 -27.84
C LYS A 436 -8.21 -4.26 -27.11
N TYR A 437 -8.43 -4.72 -25.88
CA TYR A 437 -9.58 -4.28 -25.08
C TYR A 437 -9.43 -2.82 -24.63
N SER A 438 -8.21 -2.33 -24.41
CA SER A 438 -7.95 -0.94 -24.07
C SER A 438 -8.34 0.03 -25.19
N LEU A 439 -8.30 -0.41 -26.47
CA LEU A 439 -8.74 0.41 -27.60
C LEU A 439 -10.22 0.81 -27.50
N ILE A 440 -11.06 -0.04 -26.87
CA ILE A 440 -12.49 0.26 -26.62
C ILE A 440 -12.63 1.50 -25.71
N VAL A 441 -11.67 1.74 -24.82
CA VAL A 441 -11.64 2.91 -23.92
C VAL A 441 -10.87 4.07 -24.56
N LEU A 442 -9.75 3.77 -25.21
CA LEU A 442 -8.82 4.75 -25.76
C LEU A 442 -9.46 5.59 -26.88
N ILE A 443 -10.06 4.93 -27.88
CA ILE A 443 -10.58 5.62 -29.06
C ILE A 443 -11.72 6.57 -28.70
N PRO A 444 -12.82 6.13 -28.04
CA PRO A 444 -13.86 7.03 -27.60
C PRO A 444 -13.37 8.07 -26.59
N GLY A 445 -12.42 7.66 -25.72
CA GLY A 445 -11.86 8.56 -24.71
C GLY A 445 -11.13 9.76 -25.30
N ILE A 446 -10.29 9.55 -26.32
CA ILE A 446 -9.64 10.66 -27.05
C ILE A 446 -10.68 11.56 -27.71
N VAL A 447 -11.68 11.00 -28.36
CA VAL A 447 -12.75 11.78 -29.01
C VAL A 447 -13.48 12.64 -27.98
N VAL A 448 -13.89 12.06 -26.86
CA VAL A 448 -14.62 12.75 -25.80
C VAL A 448 -13.78 13.83 -25.14
N THR A 449 -12.51 13.56 -24.83
CA THR A 449 -11.66 14.53 -24.11
C THR A 449 -11.12 15.67 -24.98
N THR A 450 -11.06 15.46 -26.32
CA THR A 450 -10.52 16.48 -27.26
C THR A 450 -11.57 17.24 -28.02
N PHE A 451 -12.65 16.59 -28.46
CA PHE A 451 -13.59 17.17 -29.42
C PHE A 451 -14.97 17.47 -28.83
N VAL A 452 -15.34 16.83 -27.70
CA VAL A 452 -16.68 17.00 -27.15
C VAL A 452 -16.61 17.78 -25.82
N PRO A 453 -17.19 18.99 -25.74
CA PRO A 453 -17.17 19.79 -24.52
C PRO A 453 -18.20 19.27 -23.49
N LEU A 454 -17.98 18.04 -23.01
CA LEU A 454 -18.83 17.43 -21.97
C LEU A 454 -18.50 17.99 -20.59
N HIS A 455 -19.53 18.06 -19.75
CA HIS A 455 -19.32 18.29 -18.33
C HIS A 455 -18.41 17.17 -17.75
N LYS A 456 -17.53 17.53 -16.80
CA LYS A 456 -16.52 16.59 -16.24
C LYS A 456 -17.13 15.28 -15.75
N LEU A 457 -18.29 15.33 -15.10
CA LEU A 457 -19.00 14.17 -14.59
C LEU A 457 -19.47 13.24 -15.73
N SER A 458 -20.06 13.80 -16.79
CA SER A 458 -20.53 13.03 -17.96
C SER A 458 -19.37 12.41 -18.73
N ALA A 459 -18.24 13.12 -18.86
CA ALA A 459 -17.04 12.60 -19.49
C ALA A 459 -16.48 11.37 -18.71
N VAL A 460 -16.36 11.48 -17.37
CA VAL A 460 -15.87 10.37 -16.52
C VAL A 460 -16.86 9.20 -16.53
N ALA A 461 -18.18 9.47 -16.45
CA ALA A 461 -19.20 8.43 -16.51
C ALA A 461 -19.18 7.65 -17.84
N LEU A 462 -19.00 8.35 -18.95
CA LEU A 462 -18.86 7.75 -20.27
C LEU A 462 -17.59 6.88 -20.37
N GLY A 463 -16.47 7.38 -19.84
CA GLY A 463 -15.23 6.62 -19.75
C GLY A 463 -15.35 5.34 -18.92
N ALA A 464 -16.04 5.42 -17.78
CA ALA A 464 -16.34 4.27 -16.93
C ALA A 464 -17.24 3.25 -17.66
N PHE A 465 -18.23 3.71 -18.43
CA PHE A 465 -19.07 2.85 -19.27
C PHE A 465 -18.24 2.08 -20.30
N PHE A 466 -17.35 2.72 -21.03
CA PHE A 466 -16.47 2.05 -21.98
C PHE A 466 -15.50 1.08 -21.28
N CYS A 467 -15.03 1.41 -20.09
CA CYS A 467 -14.19 0.51 -19.29
C CYS A 467 -14.95 -0.77 -18.90
N ILE A 468 -16.19 -0.64 -18.42
CA ILE A 468 -17.06 -1.78 -18.08
C ILE A 468 -17.35 -2.62 -19.34
N MET A 469 -17.61 -1.98 -20.47
CA MET A 469 -17.82 -2.68 -21.74
C MET A 469 -16.57 -3.49 -22.15
N ALA A 470 -15.37 -2.90 -22.04
CA ALA A 470 -14.13 -3.60 -22.30
C ALA A 470 -13.92 -4.81 -21.36
N TRP A 471 -14.28 -4.66 -20.08
CA TRP A 471 -14.25 -5.78 -19.12
C TRP A 471 -15.23 -6.89 -19.48
N CYS A 472 -16.46 -6.56 -19.87
CA CYS A 472 -17.45 -7.56 -20.28
C CYS A 472 -16.95 -8.36 -21.48
N PHE A 473 -16.43 -7.69 -22.51
CA PHE A 473 -15.82 -8.37 -23.67
C PHE A 473 -14.62 -9.23 -23.28
N GLY A 474 -13.72 -8.70 -22.45
CA GLY A 474 -12.55 -9.41 -21.97
C GLY A 474 -12.91 -10.67 -21.19
N LEU A 475 -13.87 -10.58 -20.25
CA LEU A 475 -14.33 -11.70 -19.43
C LEU A 475 -15.04 -12.76 -20.26
N VAL A 476 -15.91 -12.37 -21.20
CA VAL A 476 -16.60 -13.33 -22.09
C VAL A 476 -15.59 -14.15 -22.88
N ASN A 477 -14.54 -13.49 -23.41
CA ASN A 477 -13.49 -14.18 -24.16
C ASN A 477 -12.64 -15.08 -23.26
N LEU A 478 -12.30 -14.65 -22.03
CA LEU A 478 -11.59 -15.50 -21.07
C LEU A 478 -12.39 -16.77 -20.71
N ILE A 479 -13.72 -16.66 -20.58
CA ILE A 479 -14.59 -17.79 -20.26
C ILE A 479 -14.75 -18.73 -21.47
N ARG A 480 -14.88 -18.21 -22.69
CA ARG A 480 -14.97 -19.02 -23.93
C ARG A 480 -13.70 -19.84 -24.15
N TYR A 481 -12.51 -19.21 -24.01
CA TYR A 481 -11.22 -19.91 -24.16
C TYR A 481 -11.03 -21.03 -23.11
N LYS A 482 -11.57 -20.90 -21.91
CA LYS A 482 -11.53 -21.97 -20.90
C LYS A 482 -12.46 -23.15 -21.21
N LYS A 483 -13.58 -22.92 -21.92
CA LYS A 483 -14.48 -24.02 -22.34
C LYS A 483 -13.92 -24.85 -23.49
N GLU A 484 -13.03 -24.28 -24.30
CA GLU A 484 -12.36 -24.98 -25.42
C GLU A 484 -11.13 -25.80 -24.96
N LEU A 485 -10.68 -25.64 -23.68
CA LEU A 485 -9.51 -26.30 -23.10
C LEU A 485 -9.87 -27.36 -22.04
N ILE A 486 -11.17 -27.56 -21.74
CA ILE A 486 -11.75 -28.65 -20.95
C ILE A 486 -12.43 -29.64 -21.90
#